data_6fba14ab158820543ccb836b123627e7
#
_entry.id   6fba14ab158820543ccb836b123627e7
#
_cell.length_a   1.000
_cell.length_b   1.000
_cell.length_c   1.000
_cell.angle_alpha   90.00
_cell.angle_beta   90.00
_cell.angle_gamma   90.00
#
_symmetry.space_group_name_H-M   'P 1'
#
loop_
_entity.id
_entity.type
_entity.pdbx_description
1 polymer ?
#
loop_
_entity_poly.entity_id
_entity_poly.type
_entity_poly.pdbx_seq_one_letter_code
_entity_poly.pdbx_strand_id
1 'polypeptide(L)'
;MKKILFILLLLVINAYSNELFTLPDESNFLKEKIRYEILSSKESIFIAMYNFSYKNIAKDLIKASKNGVKVTVVLDKSKVEANDKIYNFLKEANIKVIIPNDSKKMHLKTMIFDDKLALIGSLNFTKKSFENNHDLVYFTKDRKIIQKLKDIRAKFE
;
A
#
# COMPACT_ATOMS: atom_id res chain seq x y z
N MET A 1 -20.36 26.44 49.72
CA MET A 1 -19.10 26.06 49.08
C MET A 1 -19.43 25.31 47.76
N LYS A 2 -19.34 25.97 46.61
CA LYS A 2 -19.62 25.37 45.29
C LYS A 2 -18.38 24.65 44.81
N LYS A 3 -18.44 23.32 44.66
CA LYS A 3 -17.38 22.52 44.04
C LYS A 3 -17.43 22.75 42.53
N ILE A 4 -16.43 23.44 41.98
CA ILE A 4 -16.22 23.58 40.54
C ILE A 4 -15.59 22.27 40.05
N LEU A 5 -16.39 21.49 39.33
CA LEU A 5 -15.91 20.28 38.68
C LEU A 5 -15.20 20.70 37.38
N PHE A 6 -13.86 20.67 37.37
CA PHE A 6 -13.04 20.90 36.18
C PHE A 6 -13.08 19.63 35.32
N ILE A 7 -13.95 19.63 34.32
CA ILE A 7 -13.92 18.57 33.27
C ILE A 7 -12.78 18.89 32.33
N LEU A 8 -11.66 18.20 32.50
CA LEU A 8 -10.55 18.22 31.55
C LEU A 8 -10.97 17.45 30.29
N LEU A 9 -11.49 18.18 29.30
CA LEU A 9 -11.78 17.62 27.99
C LEU A 9 -10.44 17.33 27.30
N LEU A 10 -9.95 16.08 27.41
CA LEU A 10 -8.83 15.59 26.64
C LEU A 10 -9.25 15.53 25.16
N LEU A 11 -9.03 16.61 24.44
CA LEU A 11 -8.99 16.63 22.98
C LEU A 11 -7.85 15.70 22.54
N VAL A 12 -8.18 14.44 22.28
CA VAL A 12 -7.31 13.55 21.53
C VAL A 12 -7.28 14.11 20.11
N ILE A 13 -6.36 15.03 19.86
CA ILE A 13 -6.01 15.44 18.52
C ILE A 13 -5.36 14.19 17.91
N ASN A 14 -6.14 13.43 17.14
CA ASN A 14 -5.58 12.47 16.21
C ASN A 14 -4.72 13.29 15.23
N ALA A 15 -3.45 13.46 15.58
CA ALA A 15 -2.47 14.00 14.67
C ALA A 15 -2.41 13.02 13.48
N TYR A 16 -3.12 13.36 12.42
CA TYR A 16 -2.99 12.68 11.13
C TYR A 16 -1.60 13.02 10.62
N SER A 17 -0.57 12.33 11.10
CA SER A 17 0.77 12.55 10.59
C SER A 17 0.85 11.91 9.21
N ASN A 18 0.96 12.74 8.19
CA ASN A 18 1.47 12.30 6.92
C ASN A 18 2.96 12.01 7.10
N GLU A 19 3.45 10.95 6.47
CA GLU A 19 4.84 10.52 6.59
C GLU A 19 5.46 10.47 5.20
N LEU A 20 6.61 11.14 5.03
CA LEU A 20 7.39 11.09 3.79
C LEU A 20 8.69 10.33 4.06
N PHE A 21 8.98 9.36 3.22
CA PHE A 21 10.22 8.59 3.22
C PHE A 21 11.01 8.87 1.96
N THR A 22 12.32 9.01 2.10
CA THR A 22 13.27 9.16 1.00
C THR A 22 14.21 7.96 0.92
N LEU A 23 14.48 7.51 -0.28
CA LEU A 23 15.30 6.31 -0.51
C LEU A 23 16.59 6.69 -1.24
N PRO A 24 17.68 5.95 -1.00
CA PRO A 24 17.74 4.68 -0.24
C PRO A 24 17.87 4.82 1.27
N ASP A 25 18.10 6.03 1.80
CA ASP A 25 18.54 6.26 3.18
C ASP A 25 17.57 5.70 4.23
N GLU A 26 16.25 5.83 3.99
CA GLU A 26 15.22 5.36 4.92
C GLU A 26 14.62 3.99 4.53
N SER A 27 15.30 3.24 3.66
CA SER A 27 14.81 1.97 3.11
C SER A 27 14.31 0.99 4.17
N ASN A 28 15.06 0.81 5.26
CA ASN A 28 14.71 -0.16 6.31
C ASN A 28 13.47 0.29 7.10
N PHE A 29 13.38 1.56 7.45
CA PHE A 29 12.20 2.13 8.12
C PHE A 29 10.96 2.00 7.23
N LEU A 30 11.08 2.31 5.94
CA LEU A 30 9.98 2.17 4.99
C LEU A 30 9.52 0.71 4.82
N LYS A 31 10.45 -0.25 4.72
CA LYS A 31 10.11 -1.68 4.63
C LYS A 31 9.30 -2.13 5.85
N GLU A 32 9.74 -1.77 7.06
CA GLU A 32 9.00 -2.11 8.30
C GLU A 32 7.66 -1.38 8.38
N LYS A 33 7.57 -0.13 7.95
CA LYS A 33 6.30 0.61 7.88
C LYS A 33 5.31 -0.07 6.94
N ILE A 34 5.71 -0.39 5.71
CA ILE A 34 4.85 -1.10 4.74
C ILE A 34 4.38 -2.44 5.33
N ARG A 35 5.29 -3.21 5.90
CA ARG A 35 4.98 -4.49 6.55
C ARG A 35 3.96 -4.32 7.67
N TYR A 36 4.17 -3.33 8.55
CA TYR A 36 3.25 -3.04 9.65
C TYR A 36 1.85 -2.73 9.12
N GLU A 37 1.71 -1.85 8.13
CA GLU A 37 0.41 -1.47 7.58
C GLU A 37 -0.29 -2.65 6.89
N ILE A 38 0.45 -3.51 6.17
CA ILE A 38 -0.11 -4.73 5.58
C ILE A 38 -0.65 -5.66 6.68
N LEU A 39 0.14 -5.95 7.70
CA LEU A 39 -0.21 -6.94 8.72
C LEU A 39 -1.23 -6.42 9.74
N SER A 40 -1.37 -5.11 9.90
CA SER A 40 -2.37 -4.48 10.77
C SER A 40 -3.72 -4.24 10.09
N SER A 41 -3.79 -4.29 8.76
CA SER A 41 -5.03 -4.16 7.99
C SER A 41 -6.08 -5.19 8.41
N LYS A 42 -7.36 -4.79 8.42
CA LYS A 42 -8.49 -5.61 8.90
C LYS A 42 -9.52 -5.91 7.82
N GLU A 43 -9.67 -5.02 6.84
CA GLU A 43 -10.75 -5.09 5.88
C GLU A 43 -10.23 -5.35 4.46
N SER A 44 -9.35 -4.47 3.96
CA SER A 44 -8.90 -4.57 2.58
C SER A 44 -7.54 -3.93 2.33
N ILE A 45 -6.81 -4.48 1.35
CA ILE A 45 -5.59 -3.89 0.79
C ILE A 45 -5.73 -3.86 -0.72
N PHE A 46 -5.61 -2.67 -1.30
CA PHE A 46 -5.51 -2.48 -2.74
C PHE A 46 -4.09 -2.04 -3.10
N ILE A 47 -3.53 -2.62 -4.14
CA ILE A 47 -2.20 -2.28 -4.67
C ILE A 47 -2.29 -2.10 -6.17
N ALA A 48 -1.78 -0.98 -6.69
CA ALA A 48 -1.45 -0.82 -8.10
C ALA A 48 0.05 -0.55 -8.22
N MET A 49 0.80 -1.53 -8.71
CA MET A 49 2.26 -1.50 -8.70
C MET A 49 2.84 -1.87 -10.06
N TYR A 50 3.50 -0.90 -10.71
CA TYR A 50 4.08 -1.09 -12.04
C TYR A 50 5.08 -2.25 -12.08
N ASN A 51 6.03 -2.28 -11.16
CA ASN A 51 7.02 -3.37 -11.09
C ASN A 51 7.07 -3.93 -9.66
N PHE A 52 6.69 -5.20 -9.52
CA PHE A 52 6.61 -5.89 -8.24
C PHE A 52 7.38 -7.20 -8.28
N SER A 53 8.58 -7.20 -7.71
CA SER A 53 9.44 -8.39 -7.57
C SER A 53 9.93 -8.63 -6.13
N TYR A 54 9.59 -7.75 -5.17
CA TYR A 54 10.06 -7.84 -3.79
C TYR A 54 9.25 -8.88 -2.99
N LYS A 55 9.83 -10.07 -2.86
CA LYS A 55 9.17 -11.27 -2.32
C LYS A 55 8.63 -11.10 -0.89
N ASN A 56 9.29 -10.30 -0.05
CA ASN A 56 8.85 -10.14 1.34
C ASN A 56 7.48 -9.45 1.43
N ILE A 57 7.24 -8.40 0.64
CA ILE A 57 5.92 -7.75 0.59
C ILE A 57 4.86 -8.74 0.09
N ALA A 58 5.15 -9.55 -0.94
CA ALA A 58 4.21 -10.57 -1.41
C ALA A 58 3.86 -11.59 -0.32
N LYS A 59 4.84 -12.02 0.49
CA LYS A 59 4.58 -12.92 1.64
C LYS A 59 3.69 -12.26 2.70
N ASP A 60 3.92 -10.98 3.00
CA ASP A 60 3.10 -10.25 3.99
C ASP A 60 1.66 -10.08 3.49
N LEU A 61 1.45 -9.81 2.19
CA LEU A 61 0.11 -9.77 1.57
C LEU A 61 -0.60 -11.12 1.63
N ILE A 62 0.12 -12.21 1.37
CA ILE A 62 -0.44 -13.57 1.50
C ILE A 62 -0.84 -13.85 2.94
N LYS A 63 -0.04 -13.42 3.92
CA LYS A 63 -0.36 -13.56 5.34
C LYS A 63 -1.61 -12.76 5.70
N ALA A 64 -1.72 -11.50 5.25
CA ALA A 64 -2.91 -10.68 5.46
C ALA A 64 -4.16 -11.33 4.84
N SER A 65 -4.06 -11.82 3.61
CA SER A 65 -5.15 -12.54 2.92
C SER A 65 -5.60 -13.79 3.69
N LYS A 66 -4.68 -14.60 4.20
CA LYS A 66 -4.99 -15.75 5.05
C LYS A 66 -5.68 -15.38 6.37
N ASN A 67 -5.48 -14.17 6.85
CA ASN A 67 -6.14 -13.61 8.03
C ASN A 67 -7.50 -12.94 7.71
N GLY A 68 -8.03 -13.13 6.48
CA GLY A 68 -9.35 -12.64 6.07
C GLY A 68 -9.35 -11.25 5.43
N VAL A 69 -8.20 -10.59 5.24
CA VAL A 69 -8.12 -9.30 4.56
C VAL A 69 -8.32 -9.50 3.05
N LYS A 70 -9.22 -8.71 2.43
CA LYS A 70 -9.44 -8.73 0.98
C LYS A 70 -8.28 -8.04 0.27
N VAL A 71 -7.40 -8.80 -0.37
CA VAL A 71 -6.24 -8.27 -1.10
C VAL A 71 -6.49 -8.27 -2.60
N THR A 72 -6.33 -7.09 -3.24
CA THR A 72 -6.37 -6.94 -4.70
C THR A 72 -5.07 -6.29 -5.18
N VAL A 73 -4.43 -6.91 -6.18
CA VAL A 73 -3.15 -6.44 -6.75
C VAL A 73 -3.33 -6.17 -8.25
N VAL A 74 -3.01 -4.97 -8.70
CA VAL A 74 -3.00 -4.58 -10.12
C VAL A 74 -1.55 -4.50 -10.59
N LEU A 75 -1.21 -5.24 -11.65
CA LEU A 75 0.13 -5.29 -12.23
C LEU A 75 0.11 -4.83 -13.69
N ASP A 76 1.20 -4.23 -14.14
CA ASP A 76 1.35 -3.86 -15.55
C ASP A 76 1.62 -5.09 -16.42
N LYS A 77 0.94 -5.19 -17.56
CA LYS A 77 1.05 -6.31 -18.51
C LYS A 77 2.49 -6.57 -18.94
N SER A 78 3.27 -5.50 -19.20
CA SER A 78 4.66 -5.64 -19.64
C SER A 78 5.61 -6.18 -18.56
N LYS A 79 5.17 -6.22 -17.30
CA LYS A 79 5.94 -6.73 -16.16
C LYS A 79 5.48 -8.12 -15.70
N VAL A 80 4.34 -8.58 -16.21
CA VAL A 80 3.82 -9.93 -15.96
C VAL A 80 4.15 -10.78 -17.20
N GLU A 81 5.37 -11.24 -17.28
CA GLU A 81 5.77 -12.21 -18.27
C GLU A 81 5.47 -13.63 -17.80
N ALA A 82 5.47 -14.60 -18.74
CA ALA A 82 5.09 -15.99 -18.49
C ALA A 82 5.80 -16.68 -17.30
N ASN A 83 6.88 -16.10 -16.78
CA ASN A 83 7.66 -16.60 -15.65
C ASN A 83 7.72 -15.62 -14.47
N ASP A 84 6.77 -14.70 -14.35
CA ASP A 84 6.74 -13.77 -13.21
C ASP A 84 6.43 -14.54 -11.92
N LYS A 85 7.47 -14.70 -11.11
CA LYS A 85 7.41 -15.46 -9.86
C LYS A 85 6.44 -14.83 -8.85
N ILE A 86 6.30 -13.51 -8.84
CA ILE A 86 5.39 -12.82 -7.91
C ILE A 86 3.95 -13.01 -8.35
N TYR A 87 3.65 -12.88 -9.64
CA TYR A 87 2.32 -13.12 -10.18
C TYR A 87 1.82 -14.51 -9.80
N ASN A 88 2.63 -15.54 -10.11
CA ASN A 88 2.28 -16.93 -9.80
C ASN A 88 2.14 -17.15 -8.28
N PHE A 89 3.05 -16.61 -7.48
CA PHE A 89 3.03 -16.72 -6.03
C PHE A 89 1.77 -16.10 -5.39
N LEU A 90 1.29 -14.97 -5.91
CA LEU A 90 0.05 -14.33 -5.45
C LEU A 90 -1.18 -15.13 -5.92
N LYS A 91 -1.18 -15.63 -7.16
CA LYS A 91 -2.28 -16.42 -7.73
C LYS A 91 -2.45 -17.76 -7.00
N GLU A 92 -1.37 -18.45 -6.69
CA GLU A 92 -1.38 -19.70 -5.92
C GLU A 92 -1.95 -19.51 -4.50
N ALA A 93 -1.81 -18.31 -3.95
CA ALA A 93 -2.40 -17.93 -2.66
C ALA A 93 -3.84 -17.39 -2.77
N ASN A 94 -4.50 -17.53 -3.93
CA ASN A 94 -5.85 -17.04 -4.20
C ASN A 94 -6.03 -15.51 -4.03
N ILE A 95 -4.96 -14.74 -4.16
CA ILE A 95 -5.06 -13.28 -4.19
C ILE A 95 -5.61 -12.83 -5.55
N LYS A 96 -6.56 -11.90 -5.54
CA LYS A 96 -7.09 -11.29 -6.78
C LYS A 96 -5.99 -10.46 -7.44
N VAL A 97 -5.47 -10.94 -8.58
CA VAL A 97 -4.51 -10.20 -9.41
C VAL A 97 -5.20 -9.76 -10.70
N ILE A 98 -5.12 -8.47 -11.00
CA ILE A 98 -5.69 -7.83 -12.18
C ILE A 98 -4.56 -7.36 -13.08
N ILE A 99 -4.64 -7.69 -14.36
CA ILE A 99 -3.75 -7.19 -15.40
C ILE A 99 -4.63 -6.40 -16.37
N PRO A 100 -4.55 -5.05 -16.38
CA PRO A 100 -5.34 -4.25 -17.29
C PRO A 100 -5.04 -4.63 -18.75
N ASN A 101 -6.09 -4.76 -19.55
CA ASN A 101 -5.97 -5.15 -20.97
C ASN A 101 -6.28 -3.97 -21.92
N ASP A 102 -6.03 -2.74 -21.46
CA ASP A 102 -6.08 -1.57 -22.31
C ASP A 102 -4.70 -1.26 -22.92
N SER A 103 -4.64 -0.27 -23.82
CA SER A 103 -3.40 0.15 -24.48
C SER A 103 -2.50 1.01 -23.57
N LYS A 104 -2.98 1.40 -22.40
CA LYS A 104 -2.27 2.30 -21.49
C LYS A 104 -1.38 1.50 -20.53
N LYS A 105 -0.20 2.04 -20.31
CA LYS A 105 0.70 1.48 -19.29
C LYS A 105 0.16 1.74 -17.89
N MET A 106 -0.01 0.71 -17.08
CA MET A 106 -0.33 0.83 -15.66
C MET A 106 0.95 1.18 -14.88
N HIS A 107 1.27 2.49 -14.80
CA HIS A 107 2.53 2.96 -14.22
C HIS A 107 2.39 3.51 -12.79
N LEU A 108 1.32 3.13 -12.10
CA LEU A 108 1.06 3.52 -10.72
C LEU A 108 1.99 2.80 -9.73
N LYS A 109 2.23 3.46 -8.60
CA LYS A 109 2.91 2.89 -7.43
C LYS A 109 2.17 3.40 -6.21
N THR A 110 1.11 2.67 -5.85
CA THR A 110 0.22 3.07 -4.76
C THR A 110 -0.35 1.87 -4.03
N MET A 111 -0.66 2.07 -2.75
CA MET A 111 -1.45 1.15 -1.94
C MET A 111 -2.55 1.92 -1.20
N ILE A 112 -3.63 1.23 -0.88
CA ILE A 112 -4.67 1.70 0.03
C ILE A 112 -4.88 0.61 1.07
N PHE A 113 -4.88 0.98 2.35
CA PHE A 113 -5.10 0.11 3.49
C PHE A 113 -6.42 0.48 4.17
N ASP A 114 -7.37 -0.45 4.23
CA ASP A 114 -8.68 -0.33 4.89
C ASP A 114 -9.47 0.92 4.49
N ASP A 115 -9.24 1.46 3.29
CA ASP A 115 -9.79 2.75 2.83
C ASP A 115 -9.50 3.94 3.78
N LYS A 116 -8.47 3.84 4.63
CA LYS A 116 -8.14 4.80 5.70
C LYS A 116 -6.73 5.39 5.60
N LEU A 117 -5.81 4.69 4.95
CA LEU A 117 -4.43 5.11 4.75
C LEU A 117 -4.03 4.81 3.30
N ALA A 118 -3.31 5.70 2.68
CA ALA A 118 -2.74 5.49 1.35
C ALA A 118 -1.23 5.65 1.35
N LEU A 119 -0.56 4.87 0.51
CA LEU A 119 0.83 5.02 0.10
C LEU A 119 0.84 5.42 -1.37
N ILE A 120 1.56 6.48 -1.69
CA ILE A 120 1.81 6.95 -3.06
C ILE A 120 3.28 7.35 -3.22
N GLY A 121 3.83 7.19 -4.41
CA GLY A 121 5.22 7.61 -4.64
C GLY A 121 5.80 7.16 -5.97
N SER A 122 7.12 7.22 -6.06
CA SER A 122 7.87 6.77 -7.24
C SER A 122 8.37 5.33 -7.10
N LEU A 123 8.41 4.79 -5.87
CA LEU A 123 8.98 3.48 -5.53
C LEU A 123 8.29 2.31 -6.21
N ASN A 124 9.01 1.53 -6.98
CA ASN A 124 8.60 0.18 -7.37
C ASN A 124 8.93 -0.83 -6.26
N PHE A 125 8.14 -1.88 -6.11
CA PHE A 125 8.43 -2.94 -5.15
C PHE A 125 9.47 -3.91 -5.68
N THR A 126 10.70 -3.42 -5.84
CA THR A 126 11.87 -4.19 -6.26
C THR A 126 13.03 -3.96 -5.30
N LYS A 127 13.94 -4.94 -5.17
CA LYS A 127 15.15 -4.77 -4.35
C LYS A 127 15.94 -3.52 -4.79
N LYS A 128 16.09 -3.33 -6.11
CA LYS A 128 16.81 -2.18 -6.67
C LYS A 128 16.19 -0.85 -6.23
N SER A 129 14.85 -0.71 -6.28
CA SER A 129 14.18 0.54 -5.89
C SER A 129 14.33 0.83 -4.40
N PHE A 130 14.28 -0.19 -3.55
CA PHE A 130 14.47 0.01 -2.11
C PHE A 130 15.91 0.39 -1.73
N GLU A 131 16.92 -0.14 -2.43
CA GLU A 131 18.32 -0.09 -1.96
C GLU A 131 19.23 0.81 -2.79
N ASN A 132 18.86 1.11 -4.04
CA ASN A 132 19.79 1.71 -5.01
C ASN A 132 19.20 2.86 -5.83
N ASN A 133 17.92 3.18 -5.68
CA ASN A 133 17.31 4.30 -6.39
C ASN A 133 17.04 5.48 -5.44
N HIS A 134 17.08 6.68 -5.99
CA HIS A 134 16.47 7.84 -5.35
C HIS A 134 14.97 7.79 -5.64
N ASP A 135 14.19 7.36 -4.65
CA ASP A 135 12.74 7.28 -4.71
C ASP A 135 12.14 8.01 -3.50
N LEU A 136 10.87 8.36 -3.57
CA LEU A 136 10.12 8.89 -2.45
C LEU A 136 8.80 8.13 -2.28
N VAL A 137 8.35 8.04 -1.03
CA VAL A 137 7.07 7.44 -0.66
C VAL A 137 6.39 8.31 0.37
N TYR A 138 5.12 8.60 0.13
CA TYR A 138 4.29 9.41 1.00
C TYR A 138 3.10 8.61 1.50
N PHE A 139 2.98 8.50 2.81
CA PHE A 139 1.79 7.98 3.48
C PHE A 139 0.85 9.10 3.85
N THR A 140 -0.44 8.93 3.60
CA THR A 140 -1.43 9.95 3.91
C THR A 140 -2.78 9.36 4.33
N LYS A 141 -3.42 10.05 5.27
CA LYS A 141 -4.82 9.81 5.68
C LYS A 141 -5.77 10.88 5.11
N ASP A 142 -5.29 11.70 4.18
CA ASP A 142 -6.14 12.70 3.53
C ASP A 142 -7.29 12.02 2.78
N ARG A 143 -8.51 12.31 3.19
CA ARG A 143 -9.72 11.69 2.64
C ARG A 143 -9.93 12.00 1.16
N LYS A 144 -9.52 13.19 0.69
CA LYS A 144 -9.66 13.56 -0.73
C LYS A 144 -8.70 12.78 -1.61
N ILE A 145 -7.46 12.58 -1.12
CA ILE A 145 -6.46 11.76 -1.82
C ILE A 145 -6.92 10.30 -1.85
N ILE A 146 -7.34 9.75 -0.71
CA ILE A 146 -7.84 8.37 -0.62
C ILE A 146 -9.04 8.18 -1.56
N GLN A 147 -9.98 9.12 -1.59
CA GLN A 147 -11.14 9.02 -2.49
C GLN A 147 -10.71 8.98 -3.96
N LYS A 148 -9.79 9.84 -4.39
CA LYS A 148 -9.23 9.79 -5.76
C LYS A 148 -8.58 8.45 -6.09
N LEU A 149 -7.87 7.84 -5.14
CA LEU A 149 -7.27 6.52 -5.34
C LEU A 149 -8.33 5.41 -5.40
N LYS A 150 -9.43 5.53 -4.66
CA LYS A 150 -10.58 4.62 -4.77
C LYS A 150 -11.26 4.74 -6.13
N ASP A 151 -11.41 5.94 -6.66
CA ASP A 151 -11.93 6.17 -8.00
C ASP A 151 -11.02 5.57 -9.09
N ILE A 152 -9.70 5.57 -8.85
CA ILE A 152 -8.73 4.88 -9.71
C ILE A 152 -8.90 3.36 -9.57
N ARG A 153 -9.03 2.82 -8.34
CA ARG A 153 -9.28 1.40 -8.09
C ARG A 153 -10.52 0.91 -8.85
N ALA A 154 -11.61 1.65 -8.81
CA ALA A 154 -12.87 1.30 -9.47
C ALA A 154 -12.74 1.15 -11.00
N LYS A 155 -11.70 1.72 -11.62
CA LYS A 155 -11.42 1.55 -13.06
C LYS A 155 -10.80 0.20 -13.41
N PHE A 156 -10.26 -0.50 -12.42
CA PHE A 156 -9.64 -1.82 -12.59
C PHE A 156 -10.55 -2.96 -12.13
N GLU A 157 -11.50 -2.69 -11.24
CA GLU A 157 -12.44 -3.69 -10.69
C GLU A 157 -13.71 -3.85 -11.53
#